data_ae81a0ca2b86a029d65ddbb9ef7c4421
#
_entry.id   ae81a0ca2b86a029d65ddbb9ef7c4421
#
_cell.length_a   1.000
_cell.length_b   1.000
_cell.length_c   1.000
_cell.angle_alpha   90.00
_cell.angle_beta   90.00
_cell.angle_gamma   90.00
#
_symmetry.space_group_name_H-M   'P 1'
#
loop_
_entity.id
_entity.type
_entity.pdbx_description
1 polymer ?
#
loop_
_entity_poly.entity_id
_entity_poly.type
_entity_poly.pdbx_seq_one_letter_code
_entity_poly.pdbx_strand_id
1 'polypeptide(L)'
;MNRNLWLLALCQGLFLTNNVTFIAINGLVGLSLAPLGWMATLPVMGYVVGGALSTQAVAFSQARWGRKRSFQMGLIVAFFSALLCAYAAYEGSFWLLCFATVIAGYYSANANLYRFAAAELSDLSAREKAVSLVMAGGLIGAVAGPNMASLTRDLASVPFAGAYLSLAVVGLLAMAVLGFIQFPPFVRITAAEGGRPLSEIVRQPLFIVAAATGALSYGVMNLLMASTPIAMQQCGLPFRDAAFVLEWHVIGMFAPGFFTGHLIKRFGAMGVMSVGVILYLVCIAVALSGTDLHQFVVSLFLLGLGWNFLFTGSTTLSLKAYTPEEKDKAQGAINFFVFATLALTSFSSGLLVTTQGWTLLNYGSLLPVTATALLLIWLARRKT
;
A
#
# COMPACT_ATOMS: atom_id res chain seq x y z
N MET A 1 -23.60 -13.37 -3.81
CA MET A 1 -22.18 -13.36 -3.40
C MET A 1 -21.93 -14.62 -2.59
N ASN A 2 -20.90 -15.38 -2.93
CA ASN A 2 -20.63 -16.67 -2.30
C ASN A 2 -19.76 -16.53 -1.02
N ARG A 3 -19.80 -17.57 -0.18
CA ARG A 3 -19.04 -17.65 1.09
C ARG A 3 -17.54 -17.37 0.90
N ASN A 4 -16.95 -17.87 -0.20
CA ASN A 4 -15.52 -17.73 -0.46
C ASN A 4 -15.10 -16.26 -0.65
N LEU A 5 -15.95 -15.41 -1.22
CA LEU A 5 -15.68 -13.98 -1.38
C LEU A 5 -15.66 -13.25 -0.03
N TRP A 6 -16.58 -13.59 0.89
CA TRP A 6 -16.57 -13.01 2.24
C TRP A 6 -15.34 -13.43 3.04
N LEU A 7 -14.94 -14.70 2.93
CA LEU A 7 -13.71 -15.19 3.56
C LEU A 7 -12.48 -14.51 2.97
N LEU A 8 -12.45 -14.28 1.65
CA LEU A 8 -11.35 -13.57 1.01
C LEU A 8 -11.31 -12.08 1.39
N ALA A 9 -12.49 -11.45 1.55
CA ALA A 9 -12.58 -10.08 2.08
C ALA A 9 -12.04 -9.98 3.51
N LEU A 10 -12.32 -10.99 4.35
CA LEU A 10 -11.73 -11.07 5.68
C LEU A 10 -10.21 -11.27 5.62
N CYS A 11 -9.68 -12.12 4.71
CA CYS A 11 -8.24 -12.25 4.48
C CYS A 11 -7.61 -10.92 4.05
N GLN A 12 -8.29 -10.13 3.21
CA GLN A 12 -7.86 -8.78 2.82
C GLN A 12 -7.83 -7.83 4.03
N GLY A 13 -8.83 -7.90 4.91
CA GLY A 13 -8.85 -7.14 6.15
C GLY A 13 -7.69 -7.47 7.07
N LEU A 14 -7.42 -8.76 7.28
CA LEU A 14 -6.29 -9.24 8.07
C LEU A 14 -4.93 -8.87 7.44
N PHE A 15 -4.84 -8.90 6.11
CA PHE A 15 -3.65 -8.40 5.39
C PHE A 15 -3.44 -6.90 5.64
N LEU A 16 -4.48 -6.07 5.51
CA LEU A 16 -4.34 -4.64 5.75
C LEU A 16 -4.10 -4.33 7.24
N THR A 17 -4.64 -5.12 8.17
CA THR A 17 -4.25 -5.05 9.58
C THR A 17 -2.74 -5.22 9.74
N ASN A 18 -2.16 -6.24 9.10
CA ASN A 18 -0.71 -6.47 9.10
C ASN A 18 0.03 -5.28 8.46
N ASN A 19 -0.36 -4.87 7.26
CA ASN A 19 0.33 -3.83 6.49
C ASN A 19 0.34 -2.47 7.20
N VAL A 20 -0.81 -2.03 7.72
CA VAL A 20 -0.94 -0.74 8.41
C VAL A 20 -0.17 -0.75 9.72
N THR A 21 -0.24 -1.85 10.49
CA THR A 21 0.57 -2.03 11.71
C THR A 21 2.06 -1.94 11.38
N PHE A 22 2.55 -2.65 10.35
CA PHE A 22 3.95 -2.57 9.92
C PHE A 22 4.39 -1.15 9.63
N ILE A 23 3.59 -0.38 8.89
CA ILE A 23 3.92 1.01 8.55
C ILE A 23 3.92 1.88 9.81
N ALA A 24 2.93 1.70 10.70
CA ALA A 24 2.79 2.50 11.93
C ALA A 24 4.00 2.33 12.87
N ILE A 25 4.51 1.10 13.02
CA ILE A 25 5.53 0.80 14.04
C ILE A 25 6.96 0.78 13.49
N ASN A 26 7.18 0.35 12.25
CA ASN A 26 8.53 0.14 11.72
C ASN A 26 9.36 1.43 11.61
N GLY A 27 8.73 2.59 11.37
CA GLY A 27 9.42 3.87 11.40
C GLY A 27 9.92 4.24 12.80
N LEU A 28 9.11 3.97 13.83
CA LEU A 28 9.43 4.28 15.22
C LEU A 28 10.44 3.29 15.81
N VAL A 29 10.25 1.99 15.59
CA VAL A 29 11.22 0.97 16.02
C VAL A 29 12.53 1.15 15.26
N GLY A 30 12.47 1.46 13.96
CA GLY A 30 13.63 1.81 13.17
C GLY A 30 14.37 3.02 13.75
N LEU A 31 13.65 4.08 14.14
CA LEU A 31 14.25 5.27 14.74
C LEU A 31 14.96 4.95 16.09
N SER A 32 14.35 4.09 16.91
CA SER A 32 14.93 3.70 18.21
C SER A 32 16.17 2.82 18.11
N LEU A 33 16.31 2.04 17.03
CA LEU A 33 17.40 1.08 16.83
C LEU A 33 18.46 1.55 15.83
N ALA A 34 18.13 2.54 14.98
CA ALA A 34 19.03 2.96 13.90
C ALA A 34 20.33 3.57 14.43
N PRO A 35 21.48 3.21 13.85
CA PRO A 35 22.76 3.87 14.16
C PRO A 35 22.75 5.37 13.86
N LEU A 36 21.98 5.78 12.85
CA LEU A 36 21.83 7.18 12.42
C LEU A 36 20.33 7.47 12.20
N GLY A 37 19.83 8.61 12.68
CA GLY A 37 18.41 8.95 12.65
C GLY A 37 17.77 8.88 11.24
N TRP A 38 18.50 9.27 10.20
CA TRP A 38 18.00 9.21 8.82
C TRP A 38 17.69 7.78 8.31
N MET A 39 18.22 6.76 8.98
CA MET A 39 17.95 5.36 8.65
C MET A 39 16.62 4.84 9.23
N ALA A 40 15.89 5.66 10.00
CA ALA A 40 14.69 5.26 10.74
C ALA A 40 13.65 4.50 9.90
N THR A 41 13.46 4.86 8.64
CA THR A 41 12.47 4.22 7.75
C THR A 41 13.05 3.13 6.84
N LEU A 42 14.32 2.74 7.00
CA LEU A 42 14.87 1.60 6.24
C LEU A 42 14.11 0.28 6.46
N PRO A 43 13.57 -0.04 7.66
CA PRO A 43 12.70 -1.21 7.82
C PRO A 43 11.42 -1.11 6.99
N VAL A 44 10.81 0.08 6.87
CA VAL A 44 9.64 0.31 6.00
C VAL A 44 10.03 0.13 4.53
N MET A 45 11.15 0.71 4.11
CA MET A 45 11.70 0.52 2.76
C MET A 45 12.00 -0.96 2.50
N GLY A 46 12.59 -1.68 3.46
CA GLY A 46 12.87 -3.11 3.37
C GLY A 46 11.62 -3.93 3.04
N TYR A 47 10.50 -3.63 3.70
CA TYR A 47 9.22 -4.28 3.43
C TYR A 47 8.72 -4.04 2.00
N VAL A 48 8.85 -2.82 1.48
CA VAL A 48 8.46 -2.47 0.10
C VAL A 48 9.37 -3.15 -0.92
N VAL A 49 10.69 -3.08 -0.72
CA VAL A 49 11.70 -3.72 -1.59
C VAL A 49 11.52 -5.24 -1.59
N GLY A 50 11.29 -5.83 -0.41
CA GLY A 50 11.00 -7.26 -0.28
C GLY A 50 9.77 -7.68 -1.07
N GLY A 51 8.71 -6.86 -1.05
CA GLY A 51 7.52 -7.06 -1.89
C GLY A 51 7.84 -7.03 -3.38
N ALA A 52 8.59 -6.03 -3.83
CA ALA A 52 9.00 -5.89 -5.23
C ALA A 52 9.82 -7.11 -5.70
N LEU A 53 10.85 -7.49 -4.95
CA LEU A 53 11.74 -8.62 -5.26
C LEU A 53 10.98 -9.96 -5.26
N SER A 54 9.96 -10.08 -4.40
CA SER A 54 9.17 -11.30 -4.28
C SER A 54 8.14 -11.49 -5.39
N THR A 55 7.86 -10.48 -6.21
CA THR A 55 6.79 -10.54 -7.23
C THR A 55 6.94 -11.72 -8.18
N GLN A 56 8.16 -11.99 -8.66
CA GLN A 56 8.42 -13.13 -9.55
C GLN A 56 8.31 -14.47 -8.84
N ALA A 57 8.82 -14.57 -7.61
CA ALA A 57 8.72 -15.78 -6.80
C ALA A 57 7.25 -16.11 -6.48
N VAL A 58 6.43 -15.11 -6.20
CA VAL A 58 4.99 -15.24 -6.00
C VAL A 58 4.30 -15.69 -7.29
N ALA A 59 4.59 -15.06 -8.43
CA ALA A 59 4.03 -15.44 -9.72
C ALA A 59 4.40 -16.92 -10.06
N PHE A 60 5.65 -17.32 -9.86
CA PHE A 60 6.10 -18.69 -10.05
C PHE A 60 5.36 -19.66 -9.11
N SER A 61 5.21 -19.31 -7.83
CA SER A 61 4.52 -20.18 -6.86
C SER A 61 3.05 -20.37 -7.23
N GLN A 62 2.38 -19.31 -7.71
CA GLN A 62 0.99 -19.38 -8.16
C GLN A 62 0.83 -20.19 -9.44
N ALA A 63 1.75 -20.02 -10.40
CA ALA A 63 1.77 -20.79 -11.63
C ALA A 63 2.06 -22.28 -11.42
N ARG A 64 2.80 -22.65 -10.35
CA ARG A 64 3.20 -24.04 -10.09
C ARG A 64 2.24 -24.76 -9.13
N TRP A 65 1.75 -24.08 -8.10
CA TRP A 65 0.99 -24.72 -7.00
C TRP A 65 -0.44 -24.17 -6.85
N GLY A 66 -0.82 -23.17 -7.64
CA GLY A 66 -2.12 -22.50 -7.62
C GLY A 66 -2.25 -21.49 -6.48
N ARG A 67 -3.37 -20.75 -6.52
CA ARG A 67 -3.65 -19.61 -5.61
C ARG A 67 -3.57 -20.02 -4.13
N LYS A 68 -4.29 -21.07 -3.73
CA LYS A 68 -4.43 -21.46 -2.32
C LYS A 68 -3.08 -21.74 -1.66
N ARG A 69 -2.26 -22.57 -2.29
CA ARG A 69 -0.95 -22.94 -1.73
C ARG A 69 0.02 -21.77 -1.71
N SER A 70 0.03 -20.94 -2.76
CA SER A 70 0.86 -19.74 -2.79
C SER A 70 0.49 -18.76 -1.67
N PHE A 71 -0.81 -18.52 -1.44
CA PHE A 71 -1.27 -17.67 -0.36
C PHE A 71 -0.94 -18.25 1.02
N GLN A 72 -1.06 -19.56 1.21
CA GLN A 72 -0.63 -20.23 2.46
C GLN A 72 0.88 -20.05 2.71
N MET A 73 1.72 -20.19 1.67
CA MET A 73 3.16 -19.89 1.77
C MET A 73 3.42 -18.44 2.19
N GLY A 74 2.67 -17.49 1.61
CA GLY A 74 2.75 -16.08 2.01
C GLY A 74 2.46 -15.88 3.48
N LEU A 75 1.45 -16.54 4.02
CA LEU A 75 1.06 -16.45 5.43
C LEU A 75 2.07 -17.15 6.38
N ILE A 76 2.68 -18.26 5.95
CA ILE A 76 3.78 -18.90 6.68
C ILE A 76 4.96 -17.92 6.79
N VAL A 77 5.32 -17.26 5.68
CA VAL A 77 6.38 -16.26 5.68
C VAL A 77 6.00 -15.07 6.57
N ALA A 78 4.74 -14.60 6.53
CA ALA A 78 4.25 -13.55 7.41
C ALA A 78 4.41 -13.89 8.90
N PHE A 79 4.05 -15.11 9.28
CA PHE A 79 4.18 -15.59 10.65
C PHE A 79 5.64 -15.57 11.12
N PHE A 80 6.54 -16.20 10.37
CA PHE A 80 7.95 -16.28 10.77
C PHE A 80 8.65 -14.92 10.70
N SER A 81 8.33 -14.09 9.71
CA SER A 81 8.91 -12.74 9.63
C SER A 81 8.44 -11.82 10.77
N ALA A 82 7.18 -11.96 11.22
CA ALA A 82 6.69 -11.24 12.38
C ALA A 82 7.41 -11.65 13.68
N LEU A 83 7.64 -12.96 13.88
CA LEU A 83 8.45 -13.44 15.00
C LEU A 83 9.89 -12.95 14.93
N LEU A 84 10.48 -12.93 13.73
CA LEU A 84 11.84 -12.42 13.53
C LEU A 84 11.93 -10.92 13.78
N CYS A 85 10.90 -10.13 13.41
CA CYS A 85 10.82 -8.70 13.75
C CYS A 85 10.72 -8.50 15.27
N ALA A 86 9.89 -9.31 15.97
CA ALA A 86 9.79 -9.27 17.42
C ALA A 86 11.14 -9.57 18.08
N TYR A 87 11.84 -10.60 17.61
CA TYR A 87 13.16 -10.98 18.08
C TYR A 87 14.20 -9.88 17.81
N ALA A 88 14.17 -9.28 16.60
CA ALA A 88 15.06 -8.17 16.25
C ALA A 88 14.85 -6.95 17.17
N ALA A 89 13.59 -6.64 17.51
CA ALA A 89 13.27 -5.58 18.46
C ALA A 89 13.78 -5.92 19.88
N TYR A 90 13.63 -7.18 20.29
CA TYR A 90 14.08 -7.65 21.61
C TYR A 90 15.62 -7.58 21.76
N GLU A 91 16.35 -8.03 20.72
CA GLU A 91 17.83 -7.97 20.70
C GLU A 91 18.37 -6.56 20.40
N GLY A 92 17.53 -5.59 20.10
CA GLY A 92 17.95 -4.23 19.71
C GLY A 92 18.72 -4.20 18.39
N SER A 93 18.48 -5.15 17.48
CA SER A 93 19.26 -5.31 16.25
C SER A 93 18.56 -4.65 15.05
N PHE A 94 19.06 -3.47 14.67
CA PHE A 94 18.54 -2.71 13.52
C PHE A 94 18.61 -3.48 12.20
N TRP A 95 19.75 -4.08 11.88
CA TRP A 95 19.96 -4.78 10.61
C TRP A 95 19.14 -6.07 10.52
N LEU A 96 18.95 -6.77 11.65
CA LEU A 96 18.07 -7.92 11.70
C LEU A 96 16.60 -7.51 11.45
N LEU A 97 16.19 -6.36 11.99
CA LEU A 97 14.85 -5.82 11.70
C LEU A 97 14.69 -5.50 10.22
N CYS A 98 15.66 -4.81 9.59
CA CYS A 98 15.62 -4.54 8.15
C CYS A 98 15.53 -5.84 7.32
N PHE A 99 16.31 -6.86 7.66
CA PHE A 99 16.27 -8.15 7.00
C PHE A 99 14.91 -8.86 7.16
N ALA A 100 14.36 -8.85 8.38
CA ALA A 100 13.06 -9.44 8.68
C ALA A 100 11.93 -8.77 7.89
N THR A 101 11.97 -7.45 7.73
CA THR A 101 10.97 -6.70 6.96
C THR A 101 11.07 -6.96 5.46
N VAL A 102 12.27 -7.18 4.91
CA VAL A 102 12.43 -7.64 3.51
C VAL A 102 11.74 -8.99 3.31
N ILE A 103 11.92 -9.94 4.23
CA ILE A 103 11.23 -11.25 4.18
C ILE A 103 9.72 -11.06 4.26
N ALA A 104 9.23 -10.19 5.16
CA ALA A 104 7.80 -9.90 5.31
C ALA A 104 7.15 -9.36 4.01
N GLY A 105 7.93 -8.69 3.16
CA GLY A 105 7.49 -8.21 1.85
C GLY A 105 6.95 -9.32 0.94
N TYR A 106 7.38 -10.56 1.08
CA TYR A 106 6.84 -11.70 0.33
C TYR A 106 5.33 -11.89 0.57
N TYR A 107 4.88 -11.74 1.82
CA TYR A 107 3.45 -11.77 2.14
C TYR A 107 2.70 -10.61 1.48
N SER A 108 3.26 -9.40 1.50
CA SER A 108 2.67 -8.24 0.84
C SER A 108 2.47 -8.49 -0.65
N ALA A 109 3.48 -9.02 -1.34
CA ALA A 109 3.38 -9.36 -2.76
C ALA A 109 2.27 -10.40 -3.05
N ASN A 110 2.14 -11.41 -2.18
CA ASN A 110 1.08 -12.42 -2.28
C ASN A 110 -0.31 -11.84 -2.04
N ALA A 111 -0.51 -11.11 -0.94
CA ALA A 111 -1.80 -10.61 -0.52
C ALA A 111 -2.37 -9.55 -1.47
N ASN A 112 -1.51 -8.79 -2.14
CA ASN A 112 -1.93 -7.87 -3.21
C ASN A 112 -2.66 -8.58 -4.38
N LEU A 113 -2.57 -9.90 -4.47
CA LEU A 113 -3.25 -10.70 -5.49
C LEU A 113 -4.64 -11.21 -5.04
N TYR A 114 -5.07 -10.95 -3.80
CA TYR A 114 -6.42 -11.32 -3.33
C TYR A 114 -7.52 -10.71 -4.19
N ARG A 115 -7.34 -9.47 -4.67
CA ARG A 115 -8.29 -8.80 -5.58
C ARG A 115 -8.48 -9.54 -6.91
N PHE A 116 -7.44 -10.17 -7.44
CA PHE A 116 -7.53 -10.97 -8.66
C PHE A 116 -8.16 -12.33 -8.38
N ALA A 117 -7.84 -12.94 -7.23
CA ALA A 117 -8.51 -14.14 -6.79
C ALA A 117 -10.02 -13.94 -6.56
N ALA A 118 -10.44 -12.75 -6.13
CA ALA A 118 -11.86 -12.39 -6.03
C ALA A 118 -12.59 -12.48 -7.37
N ALA A 119 -11.96 -12.01 -8.45
CA ALA A 119 -12.53 -12.09 -9.80
C ALA A 119 -12.64 -13.56 -10.28
N GLU A 120 -11.72 -14.43 -9.88
CA GLU A 120 -11.72 -15.87 -10.21
C GLU A 120 -12.77 -16.66 -9.43
N LEU A 121 -13.13 -16.18 -8.23
CA LEU A 121 -14.15 -16.79 -7.35
C LEU A 121 -15.57 -16.36 -7.67
N SER A 122 -15.77 -15.52 -8.69
CA SER A 122 -17.04 -14.93 -9.07
C SER A 122 -17.40 -15.20 -10.53
N ASP A 123 -18.71 -15.15 -10.82
CA ASP A 123 -19.21 -15.20 -12.20
C ASP A 123 -18.75 -13.94 -12.98
N LEU A 124 -18.66 -14.06 -14.30
CA LEU A 124 -18.22 -12.98 -15.20
C LEU A 124 -18.94 -11.64 -14.96
N SER A 125 -20.27 -11.70 -14.76
CA SER A 125 -21.13 -10.53 -14.51
C SER A 125 -20.94 -9.88 -13.13
N ALA A 126 -20.34 -10.59 -12.18
CA ALA A 126 -20.17 -10.16 -10.80
C ALA A 126 -18.71 -9.82 -10.41
N ARG A 127 -17.77 -9.94 -11.35
CA ARG A 127 -16.32 -9.76 -11.08
C ARG A 127 -15.97 -8.42 -10.44
N GLU A 128 -16.51 -7.34 -10.98
CA GLU A 128 -16.26 -5.99 -10.45
C GLU A 128 -16.76 -5.83 -9.01
N LYS A 129 -17.95 -6.36 -8.72
CA LYS A 129 -18.54 -6.35 -7.38
C LYS A 129 -17.74 -7.23 -6.42
N ALA A 130 -17.22 -8.37 -6.88
CA ALA A 130 -16.39 -9.26 -6.08
C ALA A 130 -15.05 -8.62 -5.70
N VAL A 131 -14.39 -7.97 -6.66
CA VAL A 131 -13.16 -7.21 -6.41
C VAL A 131 -13.42 -6.08 -5.41
N SER A 132 -14.50 -5.30 -5.63
CA SER A 132 -14.87 -4.20 -4.73
C SER A 132 -15.15 -4.68 -3.31
N LEU A 133 -15.86 -5.81 -3.15
CA LEU A 133 -16.12 -6.40 -1.83
C LEU A 133 -14.82 -6.78 -1.10
N VAL A 134 -13.92 -7.48 -1.80
CA VAL A 134 -12.65 -7.91 -1.20
C VAL A 134 -11.81 -6.70 -0.82
N MET A 135 -11.73 -5.68 -1.68
CA MET A 135 -11.03 -4.43 -1.35
C MET A 135 -11.67 -3.70 -0.16
N ALA A 136 -13.01 -3.70 -0.06
CA ALA A 136 -13.72 -3.12 1.09
C ALA A 136 -13.40 -3.82 2.41
N GLY A 137 -13.03 -5.11 2.37
CA GLY A 137 -12.47 -5.82 3.54
C GLY A 137 -11.29 -5.11 4.16
N GLY A 138 -10.56 -4.31 3.38
CA GLY A 138 -9.47 -3.47 3.85
C GLY A 138 -9.84 -2.46 4.93
N LEU A 139 -11.11 -2.03 5.00
CA LEU A 139 -11.59 -1.15 6.08
C LEU A 139 -11.48 -1.81 7.47
N ILE A 140 -11.56 -3.14 7.55
CA ILE A 140 -11.28 -3.87 8.80
C ILE A 140 -9.84 -3.56 9.24
N GLY A 141 -8.90 -3.62 8.31
CA GLY A 141 -7.48 -3.34 8.59
C GLY A 141 -7.21 -1.88 8.92
N ALA A 142 -7.99 -0.95 8.34
CA ALA A 142 -7.89 0.47 8.66
C ALA A 142 -8.11 0.74 10.15
N VAL A 143 -9.09 0.07 10.75
CA VAL A 143 -9.42 0.20 12.17
C VAL A 143 -8.57 -0.75 13.02
N ALA A 144 -8.51 -2.03 12.66
CA ALA A 144 -7.84 -3.05 13.46
C ALA A 144 -6.32 -2.84 13.55
N GLY A 145 -5.65 -2.40 12.46
CA GLY A 145 -4.20 -2.26 12.41
C GLY A 145 -3.65 -1.26 13.43
N PRO A 146 -4.00 0.03 13.35
CA PRO A 146 -3.50 1.05 14.26
C PRO A 146 -3.90 0.80 15.71
N ASN A 147 -5.16 0.35 15.95
CA ASN A 147 -5.64 0.03 17.29
C ASN A 147 -4.89 -1.15 17.90
N MET A 148 -4.68 -2.22 17.14
CA MET A 148 -3.87 -3.36 17.58
C MET A 148 -2.44 -2.94 17.90
N ALA A 149 -1.80 -2.15 17.04
CA ALA A 149 -0.46 -1.62 17.29
C ALA A 149 -0.40 -0.82 18.61
N SER A 150 -1.42 0.02 18.86
CA SER A 150 -1.51 0.83 20.08
C SER A 150 -1.74 -0.02 21.33
N LEU A 151 -2.67 -0.99 21.27
CA LEU A 151 -3.02 -1.85 22.40
C LEU A 151 -1.91 -2.84 22.79
N THR A 152 -1.12 -3.27 21.80
CA THR A 152 -0.10 -4.30 22.00
C THR A 152 1.32 -3.74 22.12
N ARG A 153 1.48 -2.41 22.00
CA ARG A 153 2.76 -1.70 22.07
C ARG A 153 3.59 -2.10 23.29
N ASP A 154 2.97 -2.06 24.45
CA ASP A 154 3.63 -2.22 25.74
C ASP A 154 3.30 -3.56 26.44
N LEU A 155 2.78 -4.56 25.67
CA LEU A 155 2.48 -5.90 26.20
C LEU A 155 3.72 -6.76 26.45
N ALA A 156 4.86 -6.43 25.86
CA ALA A 156 6.13 -7.10 26.05
C ALA A 156 7.10 -6.18 26.81
N SER A 157 8.22 -6.74 27.32
CA SER A 157 9.27 -5.99 28.01
C SER A 157 9.96 -4.93 27.14
N VAL A 158 9.89 -5.10 25.81
CA VAL A 158 10.44 -4.15 24.84
C VAL A 158 9.27 -3.51 24.05
N PRO A 159 9.24 -2.17 23.93
CA PRO A 159 8.21 -1.48 23.18
C PRO A 159 8.04 -2.02 21.76
N PHE A 160 6.79 -2.20 21.32
CA PHE A 160 6.41 -2.74 20.01
C PHE A 160 6.71 -4.23 19.75
N ALA A 161 7.48 -4.93 20.61
CA ALA A 161 7.67 -6.38 20.43
C ALA A 161 6.33 -7.13 20.50
N GLY A 162 5.42 -6.72 21.41
CA GLY A 162 4.05 -7.22 21.47
C GLY A 162 3.24 -6.98 20.19
N ALA A 163 3.46 -5.85 19.53
CA ALA A 163 2.80 -5.55 18.26
C ALA A 163 3.27 -6.51 17.14
N TYR A 164 4.54 -6.83 17.03
CA TYR A 164 5.01 -7.85 16.09
C TYR A 164 4.47 -9.25 16.41
N LEU A 165 4.41 -9.63 17.70
CA LEU A 165 3.82 -10.92 18.11
C LEU A 165 2.33 -10.99 17.74
N SER A 166 1.59 -9.89 17.90
CA SER A 166 0.18 -9.83 17.49
C SER A 166 0.00 -10.01 15.97
N LEU A 167 0.96 -9.54 15.15
CA LEU A 167 0.96 -9.81 13.71
C LEU A 167 1.16 -11.28 13.37
N ALA A 168 1.96 -12.01 14.15
CA ALA A 168 2.06 -13.47 13.99
C ALA A 168 0.70 -14.14 14.25
N VAL A 169 -0.04 -13.71 15.29
CA VAL A 169 -1.39 -14.20 15.58
C VAL A 169 -2.35 -13.87 14.42
N VAL A 170 -2.31 -12.64 13.90
CA VAL A 170 -3.11 -12.25 12.71
C VAL A 170 -2.78 -13.13 11.51
N GLY A 171 -1.50 -13.47 11.30
CA GLY A 171 -1.07 -14.41 10.25
C GLY A 171 -1.69 -15.80 10.41
N LEU A 172 -1.74 -16.33 11.63
CA LEU A 172 -2.39 -17.62 11.93
C LEU A 172 -3.90 -17.57 11.71
N LEU A 173 -4.56 -16.49 12.13
CA LEU A 173 -5.98 -16.27 11.87
C LEU A 173 -6.28 -16.22 10.38
N ALA A 174 -5.47 -15.47 9.61
CA ALA A 174 -5.59 -15.40 8.16
C ALA A 174 -5.37 -16.79 7.50
N MET A 175 -4.43 -17.59 8.02
CA MET A 175 -4.19 -18.97 7.56
C MET A 175 -5.40 -19.86 7.80
N ALA A 176 -6.02 -19.77 8.98
CA ALA A 176 -7.23 -20.51 9.32
C ALA A 176 -8.39 -20.12 8.38
N VAL A 177 -8.63 -18.81 8.19
CA VAL A 177 -9.69 -18.29 7.28
C VAL A 177 -9.44 -18.75 5.84
N LEU A 178 -8.21 -18.64 5.35
CA LEU A 178 -7.82 -19.06 3.99
C LEU A 178 -8.03 -20.57 3.79
N GLY A 179 -7.83 -21.36 4.84
CA GLY A 179 -8.07 -22.80 4.83
C GLY A 179 -9.47 -23.20 4.39
N PHE A 180 -10.48 -22.41 4.75
CA PHE A 180 -11.89 -22.61 4.41
C PHE A 180 -12.27 -22.14 2.99
N ILE A 181 -11.40 -21.41 2.28
CA ILE A 181 -11.68 -20.95 0.92
C ILE A 181 -11.46 -22.10 -0.07
N GLN A 182 -12.44 -22.31 -0.92
CA GLN A 182 -12.39 -23.25 -2.04
C GLN A 182 -12.10 -22.47 -3.32
N PHE A 183 -10.88 -22.61 -3.84
CA PHE A 183 -10.50 -22.03 -5.13
C PHE A 183 -10.86 -22.98 -6.27
N PRO A 184 -11.14 -22.45 -7.49
CA PRO A 184 -11.32 -23.27 -8.67
C PRO A 184 -10.09 -24.19 -8.92
N PRO A 185 -10.27 -25.33 -9.59
CA PRO A 185 -9.17 -26.19 -9.97
C PRO A 185 -8.11 -25.40 -10.75
N PHE A 186 -6.87 -25.64 -10.42
CA PHE A 186 -5.75 -24.97 -11.09
C PHE A 186 -5.61 -25.51 -12.53
N VAL A 187 -5.89 -24.66 -13.51
CA VAL A 187 -5.61 -24.95 -14.92
C VAL A 187 -4.33 -24.19 -15.31
N ARG A 188 -3.30 -24.93 -15.71
CA ARG A 188 -2.03 -24.36 -16.18
C ARG A 188 -2.27 -23.65 -17.51
N ILE A 189 -2.37 -22.32 -17.49
CA ILE A 189 -2.47 -21.51 -18.70
C ILE A 189 -1.03 -21.32 -19.22
N THR A 190 -0.75 -21.86 -20.40
CA THR A 190 0.44 -21.49 -21.16
C THR A 190 0.29 -20.03 -21.58
N ALA A 191 1.30 -19.21 -21.29
CA ALA A 191 1.28 -17.78 -21.62
C ALA A 191 0.97 -17.61 -23.12
N ALA A 192 -0.08 -16.88 -23.45
CA ALA A 192 -0.37 -16.50 -24.82
C ALA A 192 0.72 -15.52 -25.27
N GLU A 193 1.58 -15.95 -26.19
CA GLU A 193 2.50 -15.08 -26.91
C GLU A 193 1.66 -14.21 -27.86
N GLY A 194 1.45 -12.93 -27.49
CA GLY A 194 0.67 -12.00 -28.30
C GLY A 194 0.79 -10.54 -27.84
N GLY A 195 0.41 -9.63 -28.74
CA GLY A 195 0.38 -8.20 -28.50
C GLY A 195 1.71 -7.48 -28.75
N ARG A 196 1.65 -6.13 -28.73
CA ARG A 196 2.79 -5.24 -29.00
C ARG A 196 3.93 -5.48 -28.00
N PRO A 197 5.18 -5.22 -28.37
CA PRO A 197 6.31 -5.26 -27.46
C PRO A 197 6.13 -4.19 -26.35
N LEU A 198 6.65 -4.47 -25.14
CA LEU A 198 6.55 -3.56 -24.00
C LEU A 198 7.07 -2.15 -24.33
N SER A 199 8.13 -2.06 -25.14
CA SER A 199 8.74 -0.79 -25.58
C SER A 199 7.78 0.12 -26.34
N GLU A 200 6.80 -0.41 -27.05
CA GLU A 200 5.77 0.37 -27.73
C GLU A 200 4.67 0.81 -26.74
N ILE A 201 4.27 -0.08 -25.84
CA ILE A 201 3.23 0.21 -24.84
C ILE A 201 3.67 1.35 -23.92
N VAL A 202 4.90 1.30 -23.39
CA VAL A 202 5.41 2.30 -22.44
C VAL A 202 5.69 3.67 -23.08
N ARG A 203 5.80 3.76 -24.40
CA ARG A 203 5.97 5.03 -25.12
C ARG A 203 4.67 5.77 -25.40
N GLN A 204 3.52 5.16 -25.19
CA GLN A 204 2.25 5.81 -25.40
C GLN A 204 2.03 6.92 -24.36
N PRO A 205 1.65 8.16 -24.80
CA PRO A 205 1.38 9.26 -23.88
C PRO A 205 0.40 8.91 -22.77
N LEU A 206 -0.64 8.14 -23.11
CA LEU A 206 -1.66 7.70 -22.18
C LEU A 206 -1.08 6.76 -21.12
N PHE A 207 -0.20 5.83 -21.52
CA PHE A 207 0.48 4.93 -20.59
C PHE A 207 1.42 5.68 -19.66
N ILE A 208 2.24 6.61 -20.23
CA ILE A 208 3.18 7.42 -19.45
C ILE A 208 2.45 8.20 -18.37
N VAL A 209 1.37 8.92 -18.72
CA VAL A 209 0.61 9.71 -17.74
C VAL A 209 -0.05 8.81 -16.70
N ALA A 210 -0.66 7.70 -17.11
CA ALA A 210 -1.28 6.78 -16.16
C ALA A 210 -0.26 6.17 -15.19
N ALA A 211 0.85 5.63 -15.70
CA ALA A 211 1.88 5.00 -14.87
C ALA A 211 2.57 6.02 -13.94
N ALA A 212 2.97 7.19 -14.49
CA ALA A 212 3.63 8.22 -13.70
C ALA A 212 2.71 8.82 -12.62
N THR A 213 1.45 9.14 -12.96
CA THR A 213 0.49 9.65 -11.97
C THR A 213 0.21 8.61 -10.87
N GLY A 214 0.04 7.34 -11.25
CA GLY A 214 -0.14 6.25 -10.28
C GLY A 214 1.06 6.12 -9.34
N ALA A 215 2.28 6.14 -9.88
CA ALA A 215 3.51 6.04 -9.11
C ALA A 215 3.74 7.26 -8.22
N LEU A 216 3.63 8.47 -8.76
CA LEU A 216 3.85 9.72 -8.02
C LEU A 216 2.82 9.91 -6.92
N SER A 217 1.53 9.63 -7.19
CA SER A 217 0.48 9.74 -6.17
C SER A 217 0.71 8.76 -5.02
N TYR A 218 1.10 7.53 -5.34
CA TYR A 218 1.43 6.54 -4.31
C TYR A 218 2.70 6.95 -3.55
N GLY A 219 3.69 7.50 -4.25
CA GLY A 219 4.91 8.00 -3.65
C GLY A 219 4.68 9.14 -2.64
N VAL A 220 3.88 10.15 -2.99
CA VAL A 220 3.51 11.25 -2.07
C VAL A 220 2.77 10.72 -0.85
N MET A 221 1.80 9.83 -1.08
CA MET A 221 1.06 9.20 0.00
C MET A 221 2.00 8.45 0.95
N ASN A 222 2.87 7.60 0.42
CA ASN A 222 3.82 6.82 1.23
C ASN A 222 4.84 7.71 1.96
N LEU A 223 5.34 8.76 1.30
CA LEU A 223 6.29 9.70 1.88
C LEU A 223 5.73 10.35 3.16
N LEU A 224 4.51 10.88 3.09
CA LEU A 224 3.85 11.56 4.21
C LEU A 224 3.34 10.57 5.26
N MET A 225 2.71 9.46 4.84
CA MET A 225 2.21 8.44 5.75
C MET A 225 3.33 7.82 6.61
N ALA A 226 4.45 7.42 5.98
CA ALA A 226 5.53 6.73 6.68
C ALA A 226 6.30 7.66 7.65
N SER A 227 6.36 8.96 7.36
CA SER A 227 6.99 9.96 8.22
C SER A 227 6.09 10.47 9.35
N THR A 228 4.76 10.33 9.22
CA THR A 228 3.80 10.88 10.18
C THR A 228 4.02 10.41 11.62
N PRO A 229 4.18 9.10 11.94
CA PRO A 229 4.42 8.67 13.31
C PRO A 229 5.69 9.28 13.93
N ILE A 230 6.75 9.43 13.12
CA ILE A 230 8.02 10.04 13.56
C ILE A 230 7.82 11.54 13.80
N ALA A 231 7.18 12.25 12.87
CA ALA A 231 6.89 13.68 13.01
C ALA A 231 6.03 13.96 14.25
N MET A 232 4.99 13.17 14.48
CA MET A 232 4.11 13.31 15.65
C MET A 232 4.88 13.04 16.97
N GLN A 233 5.76 12.04 16.99
CA GLN A 233 6.63 11.78 18.14
C GLN A 233 7.57 12.97 18.41
N GLN A 234 8.14 13.58 17.37
CA GLN A 234 9.00 14.77 17.51
C GLN A 234 8.23 15.98 18.04
N CYS A 235 6.91 16.07 17.72
CA CYS A 235 6.02 17.10 18.26
C CYS A 235 5.50 16.77 19.69
N GLY A 236 5.93 15.66 20.30
CA GLY A 236 5.52 15.25 21.65
C GLY A 236 4.14 14.58 21.72
N LEU A 237 3.54 14.24 20.59
CA LEU A 237 2.26 13.56 20.54
C LEU A 237 2.42 12.07 20.85
N PRO A 238 1.52 11.46 21.66
CA PRO A 238 1.62 10.04 22.00
C PRO A 238 1.33 9.13 20.80
N PHE A 239 1.87 7.92 20.84
CA PHE A 239 1.66 6.94 19.74
C PHE A 239 0.19 6.63 19.46
N ARG A 240 -0.68 6.70 20.49
CA ARG A 240 -2.14 6.52 20.34
C ARG A 240 -2.74 7.53 19.33
N ASP A 241 -2.25 8.76 19.37
CA ASP A 241 -2.72 9.81 18.44
C ASP A 241 -2.21 9.54 17.02
N ALA A 242 -0.96 9.07 16.89
CA ALA A 242 -0.44 8.65 15.58
C ALA A 242 -1.21 7.46 15.00
N ALA A 243 -1.60 6.49 15.83
CA ALA A 243 -2.44 5.37 15.44
C ALA A 243 -3.83 5.86 14.96
N PHE A 244 -4.43 6.81 15.66
CA PHE A 244 -5.71 7.43 15.28
C PHE A 244 -5.62 8.21 13.96
N VAL A 245 -4.55 8.95 13.73
CA VAL A 245 -4.29 9.66 12.47
C VAL A 245 -4.18 8.68 11.31
N LEU A 246 -3.43 7.58 11.48
CA LEU A 246 -3.28 6.54 10.47
C LEU A 246 -4.59 5.79 10.20
N GLU A 247 -5.41 5.56 11.22
CA GLU A 247 -6.74 4.97 11.06
C GLU A 247 -7.60 5.81 10.10
N TRP A 248 -7.72 7.11 10.35
CA TRP A 248 -8.48 8.02 9.48
C TRP A 248 -7.87 8.17 8.08
N HIS A 249 -6.53 8.14 7.99
CA HIS A 249 -5.85 8.11 6.71
C HIS A 249 -6.27 6.89 5.86
N VAL A 250 -6.20 5.69 6.44
CA VAL A 250 -6.54 4.46 5.73
C VAL A 250 -8.03 4.37 5.42
N ILE A 251 -8.90 4.89 6.30
CA ILE A 251 -10.33 5.07 5.99
C ILE A 251 -10.47 5.97 4.75
N GLY A 252 -9.76 7.10 4.70
CA GLY A 252 -9.72 8.01 3.55
C GLY A 252 -9.25 7.33 2.27
N MET A 253 -8.31 6.37 2.35
CA MET A 253 -7.83 5.60 1.20
C MET A 253 -8.89 4.63 0.64
N PHE A 254 -9.63 3.93 1.48
CA PHE A 254 -10.46 2.80 1.05
C PHE A 254 -11.95 3.08 1.03
N ALA A 255 -12.48 3.88 1.95
CA ALA A 255 -13.92 4.18 2.00
C ALA A 255 -14.44 4.88 0.73
N PRO A 256 -13.72 5.83 0.10
CA PRO A 256 -14.17 6.45 -1.15
C PRO A 256 -14.27 5.46 -2.31
N GLY A 257 -13.60 4.31 -2.26
CA GLY A 257 -13.67 3.27 -3.28
C GLY A 257 -15.09 2.83 -3.63
N PHE A 258 -16.05 2.92 -2.68
CA PHE A 258 -17.46 2.61 -2.93
C PHE A 258 -18.13 3.56 -3.93
N PHE A 259 -17.67 4.80 -4.07
CA PHE A 259 -18.28 5.79 -4.95
C PHE A 259 -17.33 6.36 -6.01
N THR A 260 -16.00 6.22 -5.86
CA THR A 260 -15.02 6.72 -6.83
C THR A 260 -15.27 6.22 -8.24
N GLY A 261 -15.66 4.94 -8.39
CA GLY A 261 -16.06 4.37 -9.70
C GLY A 261 -17.25 5.09 -10.34
N HIS A 262 -18.25 5.49 -9.55
CA HIS A 262 -19.39 6.27 -10.03
C HIS A 262 -18.98 7.69 -10.45
N LEU A 263 -18.06 8.32 -9.67
CA LEU A 263 -17.50 9.63 -10.03
C LEU A 263 -16.71 9.56 -11.34
N ILE A 264 -15.90 8.52 -11.54
CA ILE A 264 -15.14 8.31 -12.78
C ILE A 264 -16.09 8.10 -13.96
N LYS A 265 -17.17 7.35 -13.78
CA LYS A 265 -18.18 7.16 -14.84
C LYS A 265 -18.87 8.48 -15.22
N ARG A 266 -19.13 9.36 -14.23
CA ARG A 266 -19.87 10.62 -14.44
C ARG A 266 -18.96 11.74 -14.94
N PHE A 267 -17.76 11.90 -14.39
CA PHE A 267 -16.87 13.06 -14.61
C PHE A 267 -15.59 12.70 -15.40
N GLY A 268 -15.43 11.42 -15.75
CA GLY A 268 -14.22 10.90 -16.38
C GLY A 268 -13.04 10.73 -15.41
N ALA A 269 -12.09 9.87 -15.77
CA ALA A 269 -10.91 9.61 -14.95
C ALA A 269 -10.08 10.87 -14.73
N MET A 270 -9.87 11.69 -15.77
CA MET A 270 -9.10 12.94 -15.70
C MET A 270 -9.72 13.94 -14.72
N GLY A 271 -11.05 14.11 -14.72
CA GLY A 271 -11.75 15.00 -13.78
C GLY A 271 -11.56 14.58 -12.33
N VAL A 272 -11.74 13.29 -12.04
CA VAL A 272 -11.55 12.76 -10.68
C VAL A 272 -10.08 12.89 -10.23
N MET A 273 -9.10 12.61 -11.12
CA MET A 273 -7.68 12.78 -10.83
C MET A 273 -7.32 14.25 -10.54
N SER A 274 -7.91 15.21 -11.25
CA SER A 274 -7.70 16.65 -10.99
C SER A 274 -8.19 17.04 -9.59
N VAL A 275 -9.34 16.53 -9.14
CA VAL A 275 -9.78 16.71 -7.75
C VAL A 275 -8.80 16.07 -6.77
N GLY A 276 -8.23 14.89 -7.08
CA GLY A 276 -7.19 14.25 -6.27
C GLY A 276 -5.94 15.11 -6.10
N VAL A 277 -5.51 15.82 -7.16
CA VAL A 277 -4.39 16.80 -7.06
C VAL A 277 -4.75 17.95 -6.12
N ILE A 278 -5.97 18.50 -6.24
CA ILE A 278 -6.43 19.57 -5.34
C ILE A 278 -6.43 19.10 -3.88
N LEU A 279 -6.91 17.90 -3.61
CA LEU A 279 -6.91 17.32 -2.27
C LEU A 279 -5.48 17.18 -1.71
N TYR A 280 -4.49 16.82 -2.52
CA TYR A 280 -3.09 16.78 -2.11
C TYR A 280 -2.54 18.17 -1.79
N LEU A 281 -2.86 19.17 -2.59
CA LEU A 281 -2.46 20.57 -2.31
C LEU A 281 -3.09 21.07 -1.01
N VAL A 282 -4.37 20.79 -0.77
CA VAL A 282 -5.05 21.14 0.49
C VAL A 282 -4.45 20.34 1.66
N CYS A 283 -4.14 19.07 1.49
CA CYS A 283 -3.43 18.27 2.49
C CYS A 283 -2.12 18.95 2.92
N ILE A 284 -1.27 19.33 1.96
CA ILE A 284 0.01 19.99 2.23
C ILE A 284 -0.22 21.35 2.91
N ALA A 285 -1.20 22.14 2.47
CA ALA A 285 -1.53 23.42 3.10
C ALA A 285 -1.95 23.25 4.57
N VAL A 286 -2.79 22.25 4.87
CA VAL A 286 -3.19 21.93 6.24
C VAL A 286 -1.99 21.45 7.07
N ALA A 287 -1.15 20.57 6.51
CA ALA A 287 0.04 20.04 7.19
C ALA A 287 1.07 21.14 7.52
N LEU A 288 1.10 22.21 6.72
CA LEU A 288 1.96 23.38 6.94
C LEU A 288 1.35 24.42 7.89
N SER A 289 0.06 24.33 8.19
CA SER A 289 -0.64 25.30 9.05
C SER A 289 -0.41 25.06 10.55
N GLY A 290 0.11 23.91 10.95
CA GLY A 290 0.39 23.56 12.35
C GLY A 290 0.77 22.10 12.55
N THR A 291 1.09 21.77 13.79
CA THR A 291 1.56 20.43 14.21
C THR A 291 0.71 19.83 15.34
N ASP A 292 -0.49 20.33 15.55
CA ASP A 292 -1.44 19.75 16.50
C ASP A 292 -2.12 18.50 15.91
N LEU A 293 -2.72 17.68 16.76
CA LEU A 293 -3.41 16.45 16.35
C LEU A 293 -4.44 16.71 15.23
N HIS A 294 -5.18 17.81 15.30
CA HIS A 294 -6.21 18.14 14.31
C HIS A 294 -5.64 18.33 12.91
N GLN A 295 -4.50 19.03 12.76
CA GLN A 295 -3.83 19.21 11.46
C GLN A 295 -3.33 17.88 10.91
N PHE A 296 -2.77 17.01 11.74
CA PHE A 296 -2.37 15.66 11.31
C PHE A 296 -3.58 14.84 10.84
N VAL A 297 -4.68 14.80 11.61
CA VAL A 297 -5.89 14.06 11.23
C VAL A 297 -6.44 14.54 9.89
N VAL A 298 -6.65 15.84 9.73
CA VAL A 298 -7.26 16.41 8.53
C VAL A 298 -6.33 16.24 7.33
N SER A 299 -5.04 16.55 7.47
CA SER A 299 -4.09 16.42 6.37
C SER A 299 -3.96 14.96 5.89
N LEU A 300 -3.82 14.00 6.81
CA LEU A 300 -3.67 12.60 6.44
C LEU A 300 -4.97 11.99 5.89
N PHE A 301 -6.14 12.40 6.37
CA PHE A 301 -7.42 12.00 5.78
C PHE A 301 -7.54 12.49 4.33
N LEU A 302 -7.23 13.77 4.07
CA LEU A 302 -7.22 14.35 2.73
C LEU A 302 -6.17 13.69 1.81
N LEU A 303 -5.02 13.31 2.37
CA LEU A 303 -4.00 12.53 1.67
C LEU A 303 -4.56 11.17 1.21
N GLY A 304 -5.25 10.46 2.09
CA GLY A 304 -5.88 9.18 1.75
C GLY A 304 -6.94 9.31 0.66
N LEU A 305 -7.82 10.31 0.78
CA LEU A 305 -8.87 10.59 -0.20
C LEU A 305 -8.27 10.98 -1.57
N GLY A 306 -7.28 11.86 -1.56
CA GLY A 306 -6.56 12.28 -2.78
C GLY A 306 -5.86 11.11 -3.46
N TRP A 307 -5.21 10.24 -2.68
CA TRP A 307 -4.61 9.02 -3.18
C TRP A 307 -5.65 8.11 -3.86
N ASN A 308 -6.79 7.89 -3.23
CA ASN A 308 -7.85 7.07 -3.83
C ASN A 308 -8.27 7.59 -5.21
N PHE A 309 -8.49 8.88 -5.34
CA PHE A 309 -8.92 9.50 -6.60
C PHE A 309 -7.83 9.43 -7.68
N LEU A 310 -6.58 9.73 -7.32
CA LEU A 310 -5.45 9.68 -8.24
C LEU A 310 -5.12 8.25 -8.66
N PHE A 311 -5.02 7.33 -7.72
CA PHE A 311 -4.60 5.96 -8.00
C PHE A 311 -5.69 5.17 -8.74
N THR A 312 -6.96 5.32 -8.35
CA THR A 312 -8.08 4.67 -9.04
C THR A 312 -8.28 5.26 -10.43
N GLY A 313 -8.16 6.59 -10.56
CA GLY A 313 -8.24 7.28 -11.85
C GLY A 313 -7.11 6.88 -12.79
N SER A 314 -5.86 6.81 -12.30
CA SER A 314 -4.70 6.38 -13.10
C SER A 314 -4.83 4.92 -13.54
N THR A 315 -5.30 4.04 -12.65
CA THR A 315 -5.58 2.64 -12.99
C THR A 315 -6.63 2.54 -14.10
N THR A 316 -7.73 3.26 -13.98
CA THR A 316 -8.78 3.30 -15.02
C THR A 316 -8.25 3.86 -16.34
N LEU A 317 -7.40 4.88 -16.27
CA LEU A 317 -6.78 5.48 -17.45
C LEU A 317 -5.85 4.49 -18.15
N SER A 318 -5.07 3.72 -17.40
CA SER A 318 -4.12 2.75 -17.92
C SER A 318 -4.78 1.62 -18.72
N LEU A 319 -6.00 1.21 -18.35
CA LEU A 319 -6.75 0.17 -19.06
C LEU A 319 -7.03 0.50 -20.54
N LYS A 320 -6.96 1.77 -20.93
CA LYS A 320 -7.12 2.24 -22.31
C LYS A 320 -5.81 2.22 -23.12
N ALA A 321 -4.68 1.93 -22.49
CA ALA A 321 -3.36 1.96 -23.13
C ALA A 321 -2.90 0.60 -23.65
N TYR A 322 -3.55 -0.50 -23.25
CA TYR A 322 -3.15 -1.85 -23.62
C TYR A 322 -4.36 -2.76 -23.88
N THR A 323 -4.13 -3.81 -24.67
CA THR A 323 -5.13 -4.85 -24.97
C THR A 323 -5.14 -5.94 -23.90
N PRO A 324 -6.14 -6.85 -23.87
CA PRO A 324 -6.16 -7.97 -22.95
C PRO A 324 -4.92 -8.87 -23.03
N GLU A 325 -4.35 -9.06 -24.22
CA GLU A 325 -3.17 -9.88 -24.47
C GLU A 325 -1.88 -9.21 -23.94
N GLU A 326 -1.88 -7.88 -23.83
CA GLU A 326 -0.75 -7.06 -23.35
C GLU A 326 -0.80 -6.80 -21.84
N LYS A 327 -1.90 -7.19 -21.18
CA LYS A 327 -2.24 -6.84 -19.80
C LYS A 327 -1.10 -7.13 -18.82
N ASP A 328 -0.52 -8.32 -18.86
CA ASP A 328 0.47 -8.74 -17.87
C ASP A 328 1.77 -7.94 -17.98
N LYS A 329 2.23 -7.67 -19.23
CA LYS A 329 3.41 -6.83 -19.52
C LYS A 329 3.17 -5.39 -19.04
N ALA A 330 2.02 -4.82 -19.39
CA ALA A 330 1.68 -3.43 -19.08
C ALA A 330 1.52 -3.21 -17.57
N GLN A 331 0.78 -4.08 -16.90
CA GLN A 331 0.58 -4.00 -15.44
C GLN A 331 1.87 -4.29 -14.67
N GLY A 332 2.71 -5.20 -15.17
CA GLY A 332 4.04 -5.45 -14.62
C GLY A 332 4.91 -4.19 -14.63
N ALA A 333 4.93 -3.46 -15.77
CA ALA A 333 5.65 -2.20 -15.86
C ALA A 333 5.10 -1.12 -14.93
N ILE A 334 3.77 -0.95 -14.85
CA ILE A 334 3.14 0.00 -13.91
C ILE A 334 3.53 -0.33 -12.48
N ASN A 335 3.42 -1.60 -12.07
CA ASN A 335 3.78 -2.04 -10.73
C ASN A 335 5.26 -1.80 -10.43
N PHE A 336 6.15 -2.03 -11.39
CA PHE A 336 7.58 -1.72 -11.23
C PHE A 336 7.80 -0.24 -10.89
N PHE A 337 7.19 0.69 -11.64
CA PHE A 337 7.31 2.13 -11.36
C PHE A 337 6.72 2.49 -10.00
N VAL A 338 5.59 1.91 -9.62
CA VAL A 338 4.98 2.12 -8.30
C VAL A 338 5.93 1.65 -7.20
N PHE A 339 6.44 0.42 -7.25
CA PHE A 339 7.32 -0.12 -6.21
C PHE A 339 8.67 0.61 -6.14
N ALA A 340 9.25 0.99 -7.29
CA ALA A 340 10.48 1.77 -7.32
C ALA A 340 10.28 3.13 -6.63
N THR A 341 9.16 3.81 -6.93
CA THR A 341 8.80 5.08 -6.30
C THR A 341 8.54 4.90 -4.80
N LEU A 342 7.85 3.83 -4.39
CA LEU A 342 7.60 3.52 -2.99
C LEU A 342 8.91 3.27 -2.21
N ALA A 343 9.85 2.53 -2.79
CA ALA A 343 11.15 2.28 -2.16
C ALA A 343 11.92 3.60 -1.95
N LEU A 344 11.95 4.45 -2.99
CA LEU A 344 12.59 5.77 -2.92
C LEU A 344 11.93 6.67 -1.87
N THR A 345 10.59 6.75 -1.87
CA THR A 345 9.87 7.62 -0.93
C THR A 345 9.88 7.10 0.50
N SER A 346 9.92 5.77 0.71
CA SER A 346 10.12 5.18 2.05
C SER A 346 11.49 5.55 2.64
N PHE A 347 12.54 5.50 1.81
CA PHE A 347 13.87 5.98 2.22
C PHE A 347 13.85 7.48 2.51
N SER A 348 13.32 8.27 1.58
CA SER A 348 13.28 9.74 1.67
C SER A 348 12.45 10.21 2.85
N SER A 349 11.41 9.46 3.26
CA SER A 349 10.54 9.83 4.38
C SER A 349 11.32 9.93 5.70
N GLY A 350 12.13 8.93 6.01
CA GLY A 350 12.99 8.94 7.21
C GLY A 350 14.08 9.99 7.12
N LEU A 351 14.78 10.05 5.98
CA LEU A 351 15.83 11.03 5.74
C LEU A 351 15.31 12.46 5.97
N LEU A 352 14.22 12.83 5.29
CA LEU A 352 13.71 14.20 5.35
C LEU A 352 13.11 14.53 6.72
N VAL A 353 12.29 13.66 7.32
CA VAL A 353 11.63 13.97 8.59
C VAL A 353 12.63 14.10 9.75
N THR A 354 13.72 13.31 9.74
CA THR A 354 14.69 13.34 10.82
C THR A 354 15.76 14.41 10.66
N THR A 355 16.08 14.83 9.44
CA THR A 355 17.13 15.84 9.18
C THR A 355 16.58 17.23 8.92
N GLN A 356 15.43 17.35 8.27
CA GLN A 356 14.83 18.60 7.81
C GLN A 356 13.48 18.92 8.45
N GLY A 357 12.88 17.93 9.13
CA GLY A 357 11.62 18.05 9.83
C GLY A 357 10.38 17.98 8.92
N TRP A 358 9.21 18.03 9.56
CA TRP A 358 7.91 17.85 8.92
C TRP A 358 7.59 18.93 7.88
N THR A 359 7.97 20.17 8.15
CA THR A 359 7.68 21.33 7.28
C THR A 359 8.36 21.19 5.91
N LEU A 360 9.69 20.92 5.88
CA LEU A 360 10.41 20.80 4.61
C LEU A 360 9.99 19.54 3.84
N LEU A 361 9.66 18.45 4.53
CA LEU A 361 9.12 17.24 3.90
C LEU A 361 7.82 17.53 3.14
N ASN A 362 6.92 18.35 3.73
CA ASN A 362 5.67 18.77 3.06
C ASN A 362 5.94 19.70 1.87
N TYR A 363 6.86 20.65 1.98
CA TYR A 363 7.28 21.45 0.81
C TYR A 363 7.90 20.58 -0.30
N GLY A 364 8.71 19.59 0.03
CA GLY A 364 9.27 18.63 -0.93
C GLY A 364 8.20 17.83 -1.67
N SER A 365 7.06 17.56 -1.02
CA SER A 365 5.92 16.86 -1.62
C SER A 365 5.23 17.69 -2.71
N LEU A 366 5.40 19.01 -2.76
CA LEU A 366 4.87 19.85 -3.83
C LEU A 366 5.46 19.49 -5.19
N LEU A 367 6.72 19.06 -5.25
CA LEU A 367 7.39 18.71 -6.51
C LEU A 367 6.67 17.57 -7.26
N PRO A 368 6.45 16.37 -6.68
CA PRO A 368 5.72 15.29 -7.35
C PRO A 368 4.24 15.62 -7.56
N VAL A 369 3.60 16.40 -6.69
CA VAL A 369 2.20 16.85 -6.89
C VAL A 369 2.10 17.77 -8.09
N THR A 370 3.01 18.75 -8.22
CA THR A 370 3.07 19.64 -9.39
C THR A 370 3.37 18.86 -10.66
N ALA A 371 4.32 17.92 -10.63
CA ALA A 371 4.59 17.05 -11.77
C ALA A 371 3.34 16.27 -12.20
N THR A 372 2.57 15.75 -11.25
CA THR A 372 1.29 15.07 -11.52
C THR A 372 0.30 16.02 -12.21
N ALA A 373 0.13 17.23 -11.70
CA ALA A 373 -0.74 18.25 -12.30
C ALA A 373 -0.34 18.58 -13.74
N LEU A 374 0.95 18.78 -13.99
CA LEU A 374 1.49 19.08 -15.32
C LEU A 374 1.26 17.93 -16.31
N LEU A 375 1.43 16.67 -15.87
CA LEU A 375 1.15 15.50 -16.70
C LEU A 375 -0.32 15.41 -17.09
N LEU A 376 -1.24 15.71 -16.18
CA LEU A 376 -2.67 15.73 -16.47
C LEU A 376 -3.03 16.84 -17.46
N ILE A 377 -2.50 18.05 -17.27
CA ILE A 377 -2.69 19.19 -18.20
C ILE A 377 -2.13 18.86 -19.59
N TRP A 378 -0.93 18.28 -19.64
CA TRP A 378 -0.31 17.88 -20.91
C TRP A 378 -1.15 16.86 -21.69
N LEU A 379 -1.70 15.84 -20.99
CA LEU A 379 -2.57 14.86 -21.64
C LEU A 379 -3.91 15.46 -22.08
N ALA A 380 -4.48 16.39 -21.29
CA ALA A 380 -5.72 17.06 -21.64
C ALA A 380 -5.57 17.87 -22.94
N ARG A 381 -4.46 18.60 -23.10
CA ARG A 381 -4.16 19.39 -24.31
C ARG A 381 -3.91 18.56 -25.57
N ARG A 382 -3.56 17.27 -25.44
CA ARG A 382 -3.38 16.37 -26.59
C ARG A 382 -4.69 15.72 -27.08
N LYS A 383 -5.75 15.82 -26.31
CA LYS A 383 -7.08 15.30 -26.66
C LYS A 383 -7.98 16.36 -27.32
N THR A 384 -7.58 17.63 -27.25
CA THR A 384 -8.17 18.73 -28.01
C THR A 384 -7.40 18.97 -29.29
#